data_19a9a085aafbcb44aee8cffea0323e42
#
_entry.id   19a9a085aafbcb44aee8cffea0323e42
#
_cell.length_a   1.000
_cell.length_b   1.000
_cell.length_c   1.000
_cell.angle_alpha   90.00
_cell.angle_beta   90.00
_cell.angle_gamma   90.00
#
_symmetry.space_group_name_H-M   'P 1'
#
loop_
_entity.id
_entity.type
_entity.pdbx_description
1 polymer ?
#
loop_
_entity_poly.entity_id
_entity_poly.type
_entity_poly.pdbx_seq_one_letter_code
_entity_poly.pdbx_strand_id
1 'polypeptide(L)'
;QMQFLADIETTCEQCAGRRFRPNVLDVRYRDRSIHDILQMTSDEAFVFFNGHRKIQQCLNALRQAGLGYIRLGQPVSTLSGGECQRLRIATLLAGIPLSDSDSVPDNPAAAGRSTSGQTLFILDEPSTGLHAKDIAALMQCLNHLVEIGHSIIVIEHDPQIVRHADHVIEMGPGAGHDGGQIVSSECPALS
;
A
#
# COMPACT_ATOMS: atom_id res chain seq x y z
N GLN A 1 14.71 -17.34 28.79
CA GLN A 1 13.87 -17.91 27.73
C GLN A 1 12.40 -17.71 28.07
N MET A 2 11.91 -16.48 27.97
CA MET A 2 10.49 -16.12 28.02
C MET A 2 10.25 -15.13 26.90
N GLN A 3 9.95 -15.62 25.71
CA GLN A 3 9.83 -14.79 24.50
C GLN A 3 8.59 -15.14 23.66
N PHE A 4 7.47 -15.47 24.28
CA PHE A 4 6.18 -15.62 23.59
C PHE A 4 5.01 -15.23 24.53
N LEU A 5 5.11 -14.03 25.13
CA LEU A 5 3.89 -13.40 25.59
C LEU A 5 3.41 -12.53 24.42
N ALA A 6 2.26 -12.90 23.86
CA ALA A 6 1.55 -12.05 22.91
C ALA A 6 1.37 -10.66 23.53
N ASP A 7 1.61 -9.61 22.75
CA ASP A 7 1.40 -8.23 23.19
C ASP A 7 -0.05 -8.10 23.67
N ILE A 8 -0.24 -7.79 24.96
CA ILE A 8 -1.57 -7.57 25.53
C ILE A 8 -1.97 -6.14 25.21
N GLU A 9 -2.82 -5.97 24.21
CA GLU A 9 -3.42 -4.69 23.89
C GLU A 9 -4.49 -4.35 24.95
N THR A 10 -4.20 -3.39 25.81
CA THR A 10 -5.18 -2.85 26.77
C THR A 10 -5.76 -1.55 26.25
N THR A 11 -7.09 -1.42 26.29
CA THR A 11 -7.77 -0.18 25.92
C THR A 11 -7.42 0.92 26.92
N CYS A 12 -6.92 2.06 26.44
CA CYS A 12 -6.62 3.21 27.28
C CYS A 12 -7.88 3.72 27.98
N GLU A 13 -7.88 3.77 29.32
CA GLU A 13 -9.02 4.21 30.13
C GLU A 13 -9.41 5.69 29.88
N GLN A 14 -8.41 6.57 29.61
CA GLN A 14 -8.65 8.00 29.38
C GLN A 14 -9.38 8.31 28.07
N CYS A 15 -9.04 7.62 26.99
CA CYS A 15 -9.65 7.88 25.68
C CYS A 15 -10.60 6.78 25.23
N ALA A 16 -10.73 5.67 25.96
CA ALA A 16 -11.56 4.51 25.62
C ALA A 16 -11.34 4.06 24.18
N GLY A 17 -10.07 3.96 23.75
CA GLY A 17 -9.68 3.57 22.38
C GLY A 17 -9.81 4.65 21.31
N ARG A 18 -10.32 5.84 21.63
CA ARG A 18 -10.54 6.94 20.66
C ARG A 18 -9.29 7.72 20.28
N ARG A 19 -8.12 7.42 20.86
CA ARG A 19 -6.79 8.03 20.64
C ARG A 19 -6.65 9.50 21.07
N PHE A 20 -7.74 10.25 21.17
CA PHE A 20 -7.75 11.68 21.46
C PHE A 20 -8.50 12.00 22.76
N ARG A 21 -8.13 13.09 23.41
CA ARG A 21 -8.84 13.61 24.58
C ARG A 21 -10.21 14.17 24.20
N PRO A 22 -11.19 14.22 25.12
CA PRO A 22 -12.54 14.69 24.82
C PRO A 22 -12.58 16.08 24.17
N ASN A 23 -11.81 17.04 24.67
CA ASN A 23 -11.73 18.40 24.13
C ASN A 23 -11.25 18.46 22.65
N VAL A 24 -10.42 17.51 22.23
CA VAL A 24 -10.01 17.39 20.81
C VAL A 24 -11.14 16.81 19.98
N LEU A 25 -11.93 15.89 20.56
CA LEU A 25 -13.07 15.27 19.89
C LEU A 25 -14.26 16.21 19.72
N ASP A 26 -14.30 17.33 20.47
CA ASP A 26 -15.32 18.38 20.33
C ASP A 26 -15.10 19.19 19.03
N VAL A 27 -13.89 19.25 18.51
CA VAL A 27 -13.58 19.88 17.22
C VAL A 27 -14.16 19.03 16.10
N ARG A 28 -15.02 19.63 15.27
CA ARG A 28 -15.72 18.95 14.18
C ARG A 28 -15.44 19.60 12.84
N TYR A 29 -15.29 18.75 11.84
CA TYR A 29 -15.26 19.13 10.43
C TYR A 29 -16.40 18.41 9.70
N ARG A 30 -17.36 19.15 9.12
CA ARG A 30 -18.58 18.59 8.52
C ARG A 30 -19.29 17.61 9.47
N ASP A 31 -19.49 18.01 10.72
CA ASP A 31 -20.13 17.26 11.80
C ASP A 31 -19.40 15.97 12.23
N ARG A 32 -18.16 15.73 11.78
CA ARG A 32 -17.33 14.60 12.16
C ARG A 32 -16.14 15.04 13.00
N SER A 33 -15.89 14.31 14.09
CA SER A 33 -14.65 14.44 14.89
C SER A 33 -13.49 13.73 14.18
N ILE A 34 -12.27 13.99 14.63
CA ILE A 34 -11.10 13.27 14.12
C ILE A 34 -11.22 11.75 14.32
N HIS A 35 -11.85 11.31 15.43
CA HIS A 35 -12.10 9.89 15.66
C HIS A 35 -13.03 9.31 14.59
N ASP A 36 -14.14 9.99 14.29
CA ASP A 36 -15.09 9.54 13.25
C ASP A 36 -14.41 9.46 11.87
N ILE A 37 -13.54 10.42 11.56
CA ILE A 37 -12.77 10.42 10.31
C ILE A 37 -11.80 9.23 10.26
N LEU A 38 -11.12 8.92 11.36
CA LEU A 38 -10.21 7.77 11.43
C LEU A 38 -10.93 6.41 11.34
N GLN A 39 -12.23 6.37 11.63
CA GLN A 39 -13.05 5.16 11.44
C GLN A 39 -13.53 4.97 10.00
N MET A 40 -13.45 6.01 9.16
CA MET A 40 -13.82 5.91 7.75
C MET A 40 -12.85 5.01 7.01
N THR A 41 -13.36 4.25 6.05
CA THR A 41 -12.55 3.59 5.02
C THR A 41 -11.93 4.63 4.08
N SER A 42 -10.90 4.24 3.34
CA SER A 42 -10.31 5.13 2.31
C SER A 42 -11.34 5.56 1.26
N ASP A 43 -12.29 4.69 0.91
CA ASP A 43 -13.38 5.03 -0.02
C ASP A 43 -14.36 6.05 0.57
N GLU A 44 -14.81 5.85 1.81
CA GLU A 44 -15.69 6.80 2.50
C GLU A 44 -15.02 8.16 2.70
N ALA A 45 -13.75 8.15 3.10
CA ALA A 45 -12.98 9.37 3.28
C ALA A 45 -12.76 10.12 1.95
N PHE A 46 -12.57 9.42 0.84
CA PHE A 46 -12.45 10.04 -0.48
C PHE A 46 -13.69 10.86 -0.84
N VAL A 47 -14.86 10.32 -0.57
CA VAL A 47 -16.14 11.03 -0.78
C VAL A 47 -16.31 12.18 0.22
N PHE A 48 -15.98 11.94 1.49
CA PHE A 48 -16.12 12.93 2.57
C PHE A 48 -15.24 14.17 2.32
N PHE A 49 -14.01 13.98 1.86
CA PHE A 49 -13.07 15.06 1.56
C PHE A 49 -13.21 15.62 0.13
N ASN A 50 -14.39 15.49 -0.47
CA ASN A 50 -14.63 16.09 -1.78
C ASN A 50 -14.32 17.60 -1.75
N GLY A 51 -13.54 18.07 -2.75
CA GLY A 51 -13.05 19.44 -2.86
C GLY A 51 -11.67 19.68 -2.22
N HIS A 52 -11.10 18.71 -1.48
CA HIS A 52 -9.75 18.80 -0.90
C HIS A 52 -8.74 18.03 -1.75
N ARG A 53 -8.27 18.66 -2.84
CA ARG A 53 -7.46 18.01 -3.87
C ARG A 53 -6.28 17.19 -3.34
N LYS A 54 -5.50 17.73 -2.38
CA LYS A 54 -4.32 17.04 -1.81
C LYS A 54 -4.74 15.77 -1.04
N ILE A 55 -5.79 15.85 -0.25
CA ILE A 55 -6.29 14.69 0.51
C ILE A 55 -6.85 13.65 -0.45
N GLN A 56 -7.65 14.08 -1.41
CA GLN A 56 -8.21 13.18 -2.43
C GLN A 56 -7.12 12.50 -3.27
N GLN A 57 -6.02 13.17 -3.56
CA GLN A 57 -4.88 12.55 -4.27
C GLN A 57 -4.30 11.37 -3.47
N CYS A 58 -4.03 11.55 -2.18
CA CYS A 58 -3.51 10.48 -1.31
C CYS A 58 -4.53 9.33 -1.18
N LEU A 59 -5.81 9.66 -0.96
CA LEU A 59 -6.87 8.65 -0.83
C LEU A 59 -7.10 7.89 -2.14
N ASN A 60 -7.00 8.58 -3.28
CA ASN A 60 -7.13 7.93 -4.58
C ASN A 60 -5.97 6.94 -4.84
N ALA A 61 -4.76 7.28 -4.43
CA ALA A 61 -3.62 6.36 -4.52
C ALA A 61 -3.86 5.07 -3.70
N LEU A 62 -4.43 5.18 -2.48
CA LEU A 62 -4.84 4.02 -1.69
C LEU A 62 -5.89 3.17 -2.42
N ARG A 63 -6.89 3.81 -3.00
CA ARG A 63 -7.96 3.13 -3.74
C ARG A 63 -7.42 2.40 -4.98
N GLN A 64 -6.53 3.06 -5.73
CA GLN A 64 -5.85 2.47 -6.89
C GLN A 64 -5.01 1.25 -6.50
N ALA A 65 -4.38 1.28 -5.31
CA ALA A 65 -3.65 0.13 -4.79
C ALA A 65 -4.55 -0.99 -4.22
N GLY A 66 -5.88 -0.92 -4.41
CA GLY A 66 -6.82 -1.90 -3.89
C GLY A 66 -7.00 -1.84 -2.37
N LEU A 67 -6.73 -0.69 -1.73
CA LEU A 67 -6.82 -0.46 -0.29
C LEU A 67 -8.01 0.44 0.09
N GLY A 68 -9.05 0.49 -0.74
CA GLY A 68 -10.24 1.32 -0.52
C GLY A 68 -11.00 0.97 0.76
N TYR A 69 -10.97 -0.29 1.17
CA TYR A 69 -11.64 -0.82 2.36
C TYR A 69 -10.90 -0.57 3.68
N ILE A 70 -9.61 -0.22 3.64
CA ILE A 70 -8.82 0.01 4.86
C ILE A 70 -9.27 1.29 5.55
N ARG A 71 -9.42 1.22 6.88
CA ARG A 71 -9.76 2.40 7.69
C ARG A 71 -8.53 3.29 7.86
N LEU A 72 -8.72 4.61 7.81
CA LEU A 72 -7.65 5.59 7.97
C LEU A 72 -6.92 5.46 9.32
N GLY A 73 -7.61 5.04 10.36
CA GLY A 73 -7.06 4.83 11.69
C GLY A 73 -6.55 3.41 11.94
N GLN A 74 -6.51 2.52 10.96
CA GLN A 74 -6.07 1.15 11.15
C GLN A 74 -4.57 1.09 11.46
N PRO A 75 -4.13 0.39 12.52
CA PRO A 75 -2.71 0.21 12.79
C PRO A 75 -2.03 -0.62 11.69
N VAL A 76 -0.83 -0.22 11.28
CA VAL A 76 -0.07 -0.94 10.23
C VAL A 76 0.25 -2.38 10.66
N SER A 77 0.43 -2.64 11.96
CA SER A 77 0.64 -3.98 12.52
C SER A 77 -0.51 -4.95 12.30
N THR A 78 -1.71 -4.46 11.95
CA THR A 78 -2.89 -5.29 11.65
C THR A 78 -3.04 -5.59 10.16
N LEU A 79 -2.17 -5.03 9.32
CA LEU A 79 -2.19 -5.26 7.87
C LEU A 79 -1.45 -6.57 7.54
N SER A 80 -1.96 -7.27 6.54
CA SER A 80 -1.25 -8.40 5.94
C SER A 80 0.01 -7.94 5.20
N GLY A 81 0.94 -8.86 4.92
CA GLY A 81 2.15 -8.55 4.14
C GLY A 81 1.83 -7.92 2.78
N GLY A 82 0.84 -8.47 2.06
CA GLY A 82 0.39 -7.92 0.77
C GLY A 82 -0.24 -6.52 0.90
N GLU A 83 -1.01 -6.25 1.97
CA GLU A 83 -1.55 -4.91 2.23
C GLU A 83 -0.44 -3.89 2.53
N CYS A 84 0.59 -4.29 3.28
CA CYS A 84 1.75 -3.45 3.54
C CYS A 84 2.51 -3.11 2.24
N GLN A 85 2.68 -4.09 1.33
CA GLN A 85 3.30 -3.84 0.03
C GLN A 85 2.47 -2.87 -0.82
N ARG A 86 1.15 -3.09 -0.91
CA ARG A 86 0.25 -2.18 -1.63
C ARG A 86 0.20 -0.78 -1.02
N LEU A 87 0.32 -0.67 0.31
CA LEU A 87 0.44 0.63 0.96
C LEU A 87 1.70 1.39 0.52
N ARG A 88 2.84 0.70 0.38
CA ARG A 88 4.07 1.29 -0.18
C ARG A 88 3.88 1.75 -1.62
N ILE A 89 3.21 0.95 -2.46
CA ILE A 89 2.85 1.35 -3.83
C ILE A 89 2.00 2.62 -3.81
N ALA A 90 0.98 2.67 -2.95
CA ALA A 90 0.12 3.85 -2.81
C ALA A 90 0.89 5.11 -2.40
N THR A 91 1.89 5.01 -1.51
CA THR A 91 2.71 6.18 -1.13
C THR A 91 3.51 6.72 -2.30
N LEU A 92 4.02 5.86 -3.18
CA LEU A 92 4.72 6.26 -4.40
C LEU A 92 3.79 6.95 -5.38
N LEU A 93 2.60 6.37 -5.63
CA LEU A 93 1.57 6.95 -6.50
C LEU A 93 1.07 8.32 -6.00
N ALA A 94 1.04 8.51 -4.68
CA ALA A 94 0.72 9.79 -4.07
C ALA A 94 1.84 10.84 -4.22
N GLY A 95 3.02 10.44 -4.73
CA GLY A 95 4.20 11.30 -4.82
C GLY A 95 4.84 11.58 -3.45
N ILE A 96 4.63 10.70 -2.48
CA ILE A 96 5.22 10.78 -1.13
C ILE A 96 6.57 10.07 -1.18
N PRO A 97 7.69 10.75 -0.87
CA PRO A 97 9.01 10.10 -0.85
C PRO A 97 9.03 8.98 0.20
N LEU A 98 9.48 7.80 -0.18
CA LEU A 98 9.83 6.74 0.78
C LEU A 98 11.19 7.11 1.38
N SER A 99 11.22 7.75 2.52
CA SER A 99 12.46 7.96 3.27
C SER A 99 12.64 6.81 4.25
N ASP A 100 13.76 6.08 4.15
CA ASP A 100 14.14 5.04 5.11
C ASP A 100 14.57 5.61 6.47
N SER A 101 14.50 6.91 6.65
CA SER A 101 14.81 7.59 7.92
C SER A 101 13.55 8.19 8.51
N ASP A 102 13.29 7.90 9.78
CA ASP A 102 12.22 8.48 10.63
C ASP A 102 12.33 10.02 10.85
N SER A 103 13.13 10.70 10.06
CA SER A 103 13.23 12.15 10.08
C SER A 103 12.14 12.76 9.18
N VAL A 104 11.07 13.19 9.80
CA VAL A 104 10.13 14.15 9.20
C VAL A 104 10.95 15.37 8.81
N PRO A 105 11.02 15.78 7.53
CA PRO A 105 11.74 17.00 7.16
C PRO A 105 11.03 18.19 7.80
N ASP A 106 11.75 18.95 8.64
CA ASP A 106 11.26 20.17 9.30
C ASP A 106 10.85 21.28 8.33
N ASN A 107 10.99 21.05 7.02
CA ASN A 107 10.67 22.04 6.00
C ASN A 107 9.69 21.49 4.96
N PRO A 108 8.39 21.86 5.00
CA PRO A 108 7.39 21.44 4.02
C PRO A 108 7.68 21.92 2.60
N ALA A 109 8.61 22.86 2.39
CA ALA A 109 9.02 23.31 1.06
C ALA A 109 9.98 22.32 0.37
N ALA A 110 10.52 21.32 1.08
CA ALA A 110 11.39 20.30 0.50
C ALA A 110 10.61 19.10 -0.11
N ALA A 111 9.31 19.01 0.13
CA ALA A 111 8.43 17.94 -0.39
C ALA A 111 8.20 17.98 -1.92
N GLY A 112 8.85 18.89 -2.64
CA GLY A 112 8.74 19.08 -4.10
C GLY A 112 9.96 18.62 -4.91
N ARG A 113 10.95 17.98 -4.30
CA ARG A 113 12.07 17.43 -5.07
C ARG A 113 11.75 16.00 -5.49
N SER A 114 11.24 15.88 -6.70
CA SER A 114 11.29 14.67 -7.51
C SER A 114 12.69 14.06 -7.39
N THR A 115 12.83 12.95 -6.70
CA THR A 115 13.98 12.07 -6.84
C THR A 115 13.87 11.47 -8.23
N SER A 116 14.53 12.08 -9.21
CA SER A 116 14.62 11.61 -10.60
C SER A 116 15.52 10.38 -10.69
N GLY A 117 15.30 9.38 -9.82
CA GLY A 117 16.01 8.10 -9.82
C GLY A 117 15.07 6.99 -10.28
N GLN A 118 15.53 6.18 -11.21
CA GLN A 118 14.87 4.91 -11.52
C GLN A 118 14.98 4.00 -10.28
N THR A 119 13.85 3.43 -9.86
CA THR A 119 13.76 2.53 -8.71
C THR A 119 13.39 1.14 -9.21
N LEU A 120 14.04 0.11 -8.68
CA LEU A 120 13.64 -1.28 -8.86
C LEU A 120 12.74 -1.69 -7.69
N PHE A 121 11.51 -2.09 -7.99
CA PHE A 121 10.58 -2.68 -7.02
C PHE A 121 10.61 -4.19 -7.12
N ILE A 122 10.68 -4.86 -5.98
CA ILE A 122 10.54 -6.31 -5.88
C ILE A 122 9.30 -6.56 -5.01
N LEU A 123 8.30 -7.19 -5.59
CA LEU A 123 7.02 -7.48 -4.96
C LEU A 123 6.83 -8.99 -4.87
N ASP A 124 6.51 -9.45 -3.67
CA ASP A 124 6.27 -10.86 -3.38
C ASP A 124 4.78 -11.08 -3.15
N GLU A 125 4.14 -11.83 -4.04
CA GLU A 125 2.71 -12.16 -4.04
C GLU A 125 1.78 -10.94 -3.76
N PRO A 126 1.91 -9.82 -4.49
CA PRO A 126 1.11 -8.63 -4.21
C PRO A 126 -0.39 -8.80 -4.46
N SER A 127 -0.80 -9.85 -5.19
CA SER A 127 -2.21 -10.18 -5.43
C SER A 127 -2.86 -10.95 -4.27
N THR A 128 -2.09 -11.43 -3.30
CA THR A 128 -2.62 -12.25 -2.20
C THR A 128 -3.76 -11.55 -1.46
N GLY A 129 -4.93 -12.22 -1.40
CA GLY A 129 -6.13 -11.70 -0.74
C GLY A 129 -6.90 -10.65 -1.55
N LEU A 130 -6.56 -10.44 -2.82
CA LEU A 130 -7.31 -9.55 -3.72
C LEU A 130 -8.43 -10.29 -4.47
N HIS A 131 -9.53 -9.58 -4.71
CA HIS A 131 -10.53 -9.99 -5.70
C HIS A 131 -10.08 -9.59 -7.11
N ALA A 132 -10.63 -10.23 -8.15
CA ALA A 132 -10.26 -9.98 -9.54
C ALA A 132 -10.33 -8.49 -9.96
N LYS A 133 -11.26 -7.72 -9.41
CA LYS A 133 -11.35 -6.26 -9.67
C LYS A 133 -10.17 -5.50 -9.08
N ASP A 134 -9.71 -5.91 -7.91
CA ASP A 134 -8.60 -5.26 -7.22
C ASP A 134 -7.27 -5.62 -7.88
N ILE A 135 -7.16 -6.83 -8.46
CA ILE A 135 -6.01 -7.24 -9.29
C ILE A 135 -5.89 -6.31 -10.52
N ALA A 136 -6.99 -6.00 -11.19
CA ALA A 136 -6.98 -5.07 -12.31
C ALA A 136 -6.50 -3.65 -11.90
N ALA A 137 -6.95 -3.17 -10.74
CA ALA A 137 -6.48 -1.90 -10.18
C ALA A 137 -4.98 -1.94 -9.82
N LEU A 138 -4.51 -3.02 -9.21
CA LEU A 138 -3.10 -3.24 -8.91
C LEU A 138 -2.26 -3.20 -10.19
N MET A 139 -2.71 -3.90 -11.26
CA MET A 139 -2.01 -3.90 -12.55
C MET A 139 -1.90 -2.51 -13.16
N GLN A 140 -2.96 -1.70 -13.11
CA GLN A 140 -2.91 -0.31 -13.55
C GLN A 140 -1.86 0.50 -12.79
N CYS A 141 -1.75 0.29 -11.46
CA CYS A 141 -0.74 0.95 -10.64
C CYS A 141 0.67 0.54 -11.03
N LEU A 142 0.92 -0.77 -11.24
CA LEU A 142 2.22 -1.29 -11.64
C LEU A 142 2.62 -0.75 -13.02
N ASN A 143 1.72 -0.78 -13.98
CA ASN A 143 1.95 -0.22 -15.32
C ASN A 143 2.29 1.26 -15.25
N HIS A 144 1.57 2.04 -14.43
CA HIS A 144 1.88 3.45 -14.26
C HIS A 144 3.28 3.68 -13.68
N LEU A 145 3.72 2.87 -12.72
CA LEU A 145 5.09 2.95 -12.20
C LEU A 145 6.14 2.66 -13.28
N VAL A 146 5.88 1.70 -14.16
CA VAL A 146 6.75 1.39 -15.31
C VAL A 146 6.79 2.56 -16.30
N GLU A 147 5.62 3.13 -16.64
CA GLU A 147 5.49 4.28 -17.56
C GLU A 147 6.29 5.51 -17.09
N ILE A 148 6.35 5.76 -15.79
CA ILE A 148 7.14 6.86 -15.21
C ILE A 148 8.64 6.52 -15.05
N GLY A 149 9.06 5.34 -15.51
CA GLY A 149 10.48 4.96 -15.65
C GLY A 149 11.03 4.07 -14.54
N HIS A 150 10.17 3.46 -13.71
CA HIS A 150 10.59 2.47 -12.73
C HIS A 150 10.64 1.05 -13.31
N SER A 151 11.36 0.14 -12.65
CA SER A 151 11.41 -1.28 -12.98
C SER A 151 10.74 -2.09 -11.87
N ILE A 152 10.01 -3.15 -12.25
CA ILE A 152 9.27 -3.96 -11.28
C ILE A 152 9.57 -5.43 -11.52
N ILE A 153 9.93 -6.15 -10.47
CA ILE A 153 9.97 -7.62 -10.43
C ILE A 153 8.83 -8.06 -9.53
N VAL A 154 7.98 -8.93 -10.05
CA VAL A 154 6.84 -9.50 -9.31
C VAL A 154 7.04 -10.99 -9.20
N ILE A 155 7.01 -11.53 -7.98
CA ILE A 155 6.95 -12.96 -7.71
C ILE A 155 5.47 -13.30 -7.59
N GLU A 156 4.93 -14.03 -8.55
CA GLU A 156 3.50 -14.28 -8.64
C GLU A 156 3.17 -15.59 -9.34
N HIS A 157 2.00 -16.10 -9.06
CA HIS A 157 1.43 -17.29 -9.68
C HIS A 157 0.02 -17.03 -10.28
N ASP A 158 -0.53 -15.83 -10.11
CA ASP A 158 -1.82 -15.46 -10.72
C ASP A 158 -1.67 -15.30 -12.24
N PRO A 159 -2.43 -16.06 -13.06
CA PRO A 159 -2.31 -16.01 -14.51
C PRO A 159 -2.64 -14.64 -15.10
N GLN A 160 -3.45 -13.81 -14.43
CA GLN A 160 -3.77 -12.47 -14.92
C GLN A 160 -2.55 -11.55 -14.85
N ILE A 161 -1.77 -11.64 -13.77
CA ILE A 161 -0.55 -10.85 -13.61
C ILE A 161 0.53 -11.37 -14.56
N VAL A 162 0.75 -12.69 -14.60
CA VAL A 162 1.78 -13.31 -15.44
C VAL A 162 1.59 -12.95 -16.92
N ARG A 163 0.35 -12.93 -17.42
CA ARG A 163 0.06 -12.56 -18.82
C ARG A 163 0.35 -11.10 -19.17
N HIS A 164 0.38 -10.21 -18.20
CA HIS A 164 0.63 -8.78 -18.40
C HIS A 164 2.10 -8.38 -18.22
N ALA A 165 2.95 -9.33 -17.82
CA ALA A 165 4.37 -9.07 -17.67
C ALA A 165 5.05 -8.89 -19.03
N ASP A 166 6.02 -7.98 -19.13
CA ASP A 166 6.86 -7.83 -20.34
C ASP A 166 7.80 -9.03 -20.52
N HIS A 167 8.19 -9.66 -19.40
CA HIS A 167 9.08 -10.80 -19.37
C HIS A 167 8.71 -11.74 -18.22
N VAL A 168 8.67 -13.04 -18.50
CA VAL A 168 8.37 -14.08 -17.50
C VAL A 168 9.59 -14.99 -17.35
N ILE A 169 9.98 -15.20 -16.08
CA ILE A 169 11.03 -16.13 -15.69
C ILE A 169 10.37 -17.22 -14.84
N GLU A 170 10.36 -18.44 -15.37
CA GLU A 170 9.86 -19.60 -14.65
C GLU A 170 11.01 -20.29 -13.88
N MET A 171 10.79 -20.51 -12.60
CA MET A 171 11.75 -21.15 -11.71
C MET A 171 11.25 -22.55 -11.32
N GLY A 172 12.17 -23.52 -11.32
CA GLY A 172 11.84 -24.92 -10.99
C GLY A 172 13.04 -25.84 -11.10
N PRO A 173 12.81 -27.19 -11.34
CA PRO A 173 11.53 -27.92 -11.30
C PRO A 173 11.02 -28.25 -9.90
N GLY A 174 11.74 -28.00 -8.86
CA GLY A 174 11.36 -28.27 -7.47
C GLY A 174 11.31 -26.99 -6.61
N ALA A 175 11.14 -27.17 -5.30
CA ALA A 175 11.19 -26.09 -4.32
C ALA A 175 12.32 -26.33 -3.31
N GLY A 176 12.78 -25.29 -2.64
CA GLY A 176 13.81 -25.38 -1.62
C GLY A 176 15.16 -25.82 -2.21
N HIS A 177 15.77 -26.86 -1.61
CA HIS A 177 17.12 -27.33 -1.97
C HIS A 177 17.22 -27.90 -3.39
N ASP A 178 16.11 -28.45 -3.94
CA ASP A 178 16.04 -29.07 -5.26
C ASP A 178 15.48 -28.13 -6.34
N GLY A 179 15.24 -26.87 -5.97
CA GLY A 179 14.71 -25.83 -6.86
C GLY A 179 15.74 -24.75 -7.20
N GLY A 180 15.24 -23.62 -7.66
CA GLY A 180 16.07 -22.42 -7.88
C GLY A 180 16.76 -22.38 -9.24
N GLN A 181 16.38 -23.25 -10.18
CA GLN A 181 16.87 -23.21 -11.55
C GLN A 181 15.88 -22.44 -12.43
N ILE A 182 16.38 -21.72 -13.43
CA ILE A 182 15.55 -21.10 -14.45
C ILE A 182 15.16 -22.21 -15.46
N VAL A 183 13.85 -22.47 -15.54
CA VAL A 183 13.28 -23.47 -16.47
C VAL A 183 12.97 -22.80 -17.82
N SER A 184 12.40 -21.61 -17.79
CA SER A 184 12.14 -20.81 -18.98
C SER A 184 12.34 -19.32 -18.69
N SER A 185 12.62 -18.55 -19.75
CA SER A 185 12.80 -17.11 -19.68
C SER A 185 12.30 -16.52 -21.02
N GLU A 186 11.04 -16.06 -21.03
CA GLU A 186 10.34 -15.71 -22.27
C GLU A 186 9.53 -14.43 -22.13
N CYS A 187 9.35 -13.71 -23.25
CA CYS A 187 8.30 -12.71 -23.33
C CYS A 187 6.97 -13.44 -23.54
N PRO A 188 5.94 -13.22 -22.70
CA PRO A 188 4.65 -13.85 -22.93
C PRO A 188 4.14 -13.47 -24.33
N ALA A 189 3.76 -14.45 -25.11
CA ALA A 189 3.18 -14.21 -26.43
C ALA A 189 1.90 -13.38 -26.26
N LEU A 190 1.85 -12.22 -26.89
CA LEU A 190 0.63 -11.42 -27.01
C LEU A 190 -0.40 -12.26 -27.78
N SER A 191 -1.29 -12.91 -27.04
CA SER A 191 -2.41 -13.68 -27.61
C SER A 191 -3.70 -12.88 -27.53
#